data_3a4ea6b9377083bf280c4d89a8636a56
#
_entry.id   3a4ea6b9377083bf280c4d89a8636a56
#
_cell.length_a   1.000
_cell.length_b   1.000
_cell.length_c   1.000
_cell.angle_alpha   90.00
_cell.angle_beta   90.00
_cell.angle_gamma   90.00
#
_symmetry.space_group_name_H-M   'P 1'
#
loop_
_entity.id
_entity.type
_entity.pdbx_description
1 polymer ?
#
loop_
_entity_poly.entity_id
_entity_poly.type
_entity_poly.pdbx_seq_one_letter_code
_entity_poly.pdbx_strand_id
1 'polypeptide(L)'
;MADSNITKRALATSLKELMVEQPFDKINVAQICERCNMNRKSFYYHFKDKYDLVNWIFDTEFIELLKHENLSADYTERWAFIERINRYFYQNHSFYRKALQINGQNSF
;
A
#
# COMPACT_ATOMS: atom_id res chain seq x y z
N MET A 1 -7.59 9.56 -15.17
CA MET A 1 -7.28 10.96 -14.89
C MET A 1 -6.20 11.05 -13.83
N ALA A 2 -5.30 11.99 -14.00
CA ALA A 2 -4.21 12.19 -13.07
C ALA A 2 -4.70 12.50 -11.66
N ASP A 3 -5.79 13.24 -11.56
CA ASP A 3 -6.33 13.64 -10.26
C ASP A 3 -6.74 12.44 -9.41
N SER A 4 -7.31 11.42 -10.04
CA SER A 4 -7.74 10.22 -9.34
C SER A 4 -6.56 9.49 -8.70
N ASN A 5 -5.46 9.38 -9.43
CA ASN A 5 -4.26 8.72 -8.90
C ASN A 5 -3.61 9.53 -7.80
N ILE A 6 -3.62 10.85 -7.94
CA ILE A 6 -3.05 11.72 -6.91
C ILE A 6 -3.81 11.53 -5.60
N THR A 7 -5.13 11.50 -5.68
CA THR A 7 -5.97 11.32 -4.50
C THR A 7 -5.72 9.96 -3.85
N LYS A 8 -5.68 8.91 -4.66
CA LYS A 8 -5.46 7.56 -4.13
C LYS A 8 -4.09 7.44 -3.47
N ARG A 9 -3.06 8.03 -4.07
CA ARG A 9 -1.72 7.99 -3.49
C ARG A 9 -1.63 8.76 -2.19
N ALA A 10 -2.33 9.90 -2.11
CA ALA A 10 -2.35 10.68 -0.88
C ALA A 10 -3.00 9.88 0.25
N LEU A 11 -4.11 9.21 -0.05
CA LEU A 11 -4.79 8.37 0.92
C LEU A 11 -3.90 7.20 1.36
N ALA A 12 -3.20 6.60 0.40
CA ALA A 12 -2.30 5.48 0.69
C ALA A 12 -1.15 5.92 1.60
N THR A 13 -0.54 7.06 1.31
CA THR A 13 0.54 7.58 2.13
C THR A 13 0.06 7.85 3.55
N SER A 14 -1.13 8.44 3.66
CA SER A 14 -1.73 8.73 4.95
C SER A 14 -1.92 7.45 5.77
N LEU A 15 -2.47 6.42 5.15
CA LEU A 15 -2.67 5.15 5.84
C LEU A 15 -1.34 4.55 6.30
N LYS A 16 -0.33 4.55 5.44
CA LYS A 16 0.98 4.01 5.80
C LYS A 16 1.58 4.73 6.99
N GLU A 17 1.46 6.06 7.02
CA GLU A 17 1.97 6.85 8.13
C GLU A 17 1.25 6.52 9.42
N LEU A 18 -0.07 6.37 9.34
CA LEU A 18 -0.85 6.02 10.52
C LEU A 18 -0.50 4.64 11.03
N MET A 19 -0.18 3.70 10.13
CA MET A 19 0.16 2.34 10.53
C MET A 19 1.52 2.26 11.24
N VAL A 20 2.35 3.26 11.09
CA VAL A 20 3.58 3.34 11.89
C VAL A 20 3.25 3.74 13.32
N GLU A 21 2.23 4.57 13.50
CA GLU A 21 1.90 5.15 14.81
C GLU A 21 0.93 4.33 15.63
N GLN A 22 0.04 3.56 14.99
CA GLN A 22 -0.98 2.84 15.71
C GLN A 22 -1.40 1.57 14.95
N PRO A 23 -2.02 0.62 15.64
CA PRO A 23 -2.49 -0.61 14.99
C PRO A 23 -3.55 -0.32 13.95
N PHE A 24 -3.59 -1.16 12.93
CA PHE A 24 -4.53 -0.97 11.83
C PHE A 24 -5.99 -0.98 12.30
N ASP A 25 -6.33 -1.83 13.24
CA ASP A 25 -7.71 -1.92 13.70
C ASP A 25 -8.16 -0.68 14.45
N LYS A 26 -7.22 0.16 14.88
CA LYS A 26 -7.55 1.44 15.52
C LYS A 26 -7.65 2.58 14.53
N ILE A 27 -7.27 2.34 13.30
CA ILE A 27 -7.30 3.39 12.25
C ILE A 27 -8.67 3.38 11.61
N ASN A 28 -9.24 4.57 11.42
CA ASN A 28 -10.51 4.70 10.72
C ASN A 28 -10.38 5.66 9.54
N VAL A 29 -11.40 5.67 8.68
CA VAL A 29 -11.38 6.48 7.47
C VAL A 29 -11.25 7.96 7.79
N ALA A 30 -11.87 8.41 8.86
CA ALA A 30 -11.78 9.83 9.24
C ALA A 30 -10.33 10.23 9.51
N GLN A 31 -9.58 9.39 10.20
CA GLN A 31 -8.18 9.68 10.49
C GLN A 31 -7.34 9.72 9.22
N ILE A 32 -7.60 8.78 8.31
CA ILE A 32 -6.88 8.73 7.04
C ILE A 32 -7.12 10.03 6.26
N CYS A 33 -8.38 10.43 6.16
CA CYS A 33 -8.73 11.63 5.41
C CYS A 33 -8.18 12.89 6.06
N GLU A 34 -8.27 12.97 7.36
CA GLU A 34 -7.83 14.14 8.09
C GLU A 34 -6.33 14.38 7.89
N ARG A 35 -5.55 13.32 7.92
CA ARG A 35 -4.10 13.44 7.81
C ARG A 35 -3.67 13.99 6.45
N CYS A 36 -4.40 13.67 5.39
CA CYS A 36 -4.07 14.15 4.05
C CYS A 36 -5.00 15.25 3.57
N ASN A 37 -5.77 15.82 4.49
CA ASN A 37 -6.63 16.98 4.21
C ASN A 37 -7.67 16.69 3.14
N MET A 38 -8.30 15.55 3.22
CA MET A 38 -9.37 15.15 2.31
C MET A 38 -10.63 14.82 3.10
N ASN A 39 -11.78 14.86 2.44
CA ASN A 39 -13.02 14.51 3.12
C ASN A 39 -13.38 13.05 2.88
N ARG A 40 -14.32 12.53 3.68
CA ARG A 40 -14.72 11.14 3.57
C ARG A 40 -15.36 10.81 2.25
N LYS A 41 -16.02 11.77 1.64
CA LYS A 41 -16.66 11.57 0.35
C LYS A 41 -15.61 11.21 -0.70
N SER A 42 -14.46 11.89 -0.68
CA SER A 42 -13.38 11.58 -1.59
C SER A 42 -12.86 10.16 -1.37
N PHE A 43 -12.73 9.75 -0.11
CA PHE A 43 -12.30 8.40 0.19
C PHE A 43 -13.27 7.38 -0.41
N TYR A 44 -14.54 7.51 -0.09
CA TYR A 44 -15.54 6.52 -0.51
C TYR A 44 -15.84 6.55 -2.00
N TYR A 45 -15.42 7.59 -2.67
CA TYR A 45 -15.47 7.61 -4.13
C TYR A 45 -14.50 6.57 -4.73
N HIS A 46 -13.38 6.35 -4.06
CA HIS A 46 -12.33 5.48 -4.59
C HIS A 46 -12.26 4.11 -3.92
N PHE A 47 -12.59 4.03 -2.65
CA PHE A 47 -12.42 2.81 -1.87
C PHE A 47 -13.66 2.53 -1.03
N LYS A 48 -13.95 1.25 -0.91
CA LYS A 48 -15.10 0.80 -0.13
C LYS A 48 -14.85 0.96 1.37
N ASP A 49 -13.64 0.64 1.80
CA ASP A 49 -13.25 0.72 3.20
C ASP A 49 -11.73 0.74 3.28
N LYS A 50 -11.20 0.74 4.50
CA LYS A 50 -9.74 0.79 4.67
C LYS A 50 -9.05 -0.48 4.20
N TYR A 51 -9.75 -1.61 4.21
CA TYR A 51 -9.18 -2.86 3.69
C TYR A 51 -9.01 -2.79 2.19
N ASP A 52 -9.95 -2.16 1.51
CA ASP A 52 -9.88 -1.95 0.08
C ASP A 52 -8.67 -1.10 -0.28
N LEU A 53 -8.39 -0.10 0.54
CA LEU A 53 -7.20 0.74 0.35
C LEU A 53 -5.91 -0.06 0.51
N VAL A 54 -5.85 -0.93 1.51
CA VAL A 54 -4.68 -1.80 1.69
C VAL A 54 -4.45 -2.66 0.46
N ASN A 55 -5.51 -3.24 -0.08
CA ASN A 55 -5.41 -4.06 -1.28
C ASN A 55 -4.90 -3.25 -2.46
N TRP A 56 -5.38 -2.03 -2.60
CA TRP A 56 -4.94 -1.16 -3.69
C TRP A 56 -3.45 -0.82 -3.56
N ILE A 57 -2.99 -0.57 -2.34
CA ILE A 57 -1.58 -0.28 -2.10
C ILE A 57 -0.73 -1.46 -2.54
N PHE A 58 -1.10 -2.67 -2.11
CA PHE A 58 -0.34 -3.85 -2.48
C PHE A 58 -0.32 -4.04 -3.98
N ASP A 59 -1.49 -3.99 -4.61
CA ASP A 59 -1.58 -4.21 -6.04
C ASP A 59 -0.76 -3.19 -6.81
N THR A 60 -0.88 -1.92 -6.42
CA THR A 60 -0.22 -0.86 -7.15
C THR A 60 1.29 -0.91 -6.99
N GLU A 61 1.76 -1.05 -5.76
CA GLU A 61 3.19 -0.98 -5.49
C GLU A 61 3.92 -2.23 -5.91
N PHE A 62 3.35 -3.39 -5.61
CA PHE A 62 4.02 -4.64 -5.95
C PHE A 62 3.97 -4.92 -7.45
N ILE A 63 2.80 -4.71 -8.05
CA ILE A 63 2.66 -4.93 -9.50
C ILE A 63 3.54 -3.97 -10.27
N GLU A 64 3.61 -2.72 -9.83
CA GLU A 64 4.47 -1.74 -10.49
C GLU A 64 5.94 -2.15 -10.40
N LEU A 65 6.34 -2.69 -9.27
CA LEU A 65 7.70 -3.21 -9.11
C LEU A 65 7.97 -4.31 -10.13
N LEU A 66 7.02 -5.22 -10.31
CA LEU A 66 7.17 -6.30 -11.27
C LEU A 66 7.22 -5.80 -12.71
N LYS A 67 6.46 -4.77 -13.01
CA LYS A 67 6.41 -4.23 -14.37
C LYS A 67 7.71 -3.58 -14.80
N HIS A 68 8.45 -3.06 -13.85
CA HIS A 68 9.72 -2.41 -14.17
C HIS A 68 10.82 -3.41 -14.45
N GLU A 69 10.55 -4.68 -14.29
CA GLU A 69 11.56 -5.70 -14.45
C GLU A 69 11.37 -6.50 -15.72
N ASN A 70 12.44 -6.70 -16.44
CA ASN A 70 12.46 -7.55 -17.61
C ASN A 70 12.92 -8.94 -17.18
N LEU A 71 11.97 -9.84 -16.98
CA LEU A 71 12.28 -11.16 -16.47
C LEU A 71 12.95 -12.07 -17.48
N SER A 72 13.06 -11.65 -18.72
CA SER A 72 13.82 -12.40 -19.72
C SER A 72 15.30 -12.08 -19.64
N ALA A 73 15.68 -11.26 -18.71
CA ALA A 73 17.03 -10.77 -18.59
C ALA A 73 18.01 -11.85 -18.14
N ASP A 74 19.27 -11.52 -18.19
CA ASP A 74 20.33 -12.43 -17.82
C ASP A 74 20.37 -12.63 -16.30
N TYR A 75 21.34 -13.43 -15.87
CA TYR A 75 21.52 -13.80 -14.47
C TYR A 75 21.70 -12.56 -13.58
N THR A 76 22.50 -11.61 -14.04
CA THR A 76 22.80 -10.41 -13.26
C THR A 76 21.53 -9.60 -13.02
N GLU A 77 20.70 -9.46 -14.04
CA GLU A 77 19.48 -8.68 -13.92
C GLU A 77 18.47 -9.37 -12.99
N ARG A 78 18.45 -10.69 -12.99
CA ARG A 78 17.56 -11.42 -12.09
C ARG A 78 17.98 -11.21 -10.63
N TRP A 79 19.27 -11.21 -10.37
CA TRP A 79 19.76 -10.94 -9.03
C TRP A 79 19.42 -9.51 -8.59
N ALA A 80 19.57 -8.55 -9.50
CA ALA A 80 19.21 -7.18 -9.20
C ALA A 80 17.72 -7.06 -8.88
N PHE A 81 16.88 -7.80 -9.60
CA PHE A 81 15.46 -7.81 -9.35
C PHE A 81 15.15 -8.37 -7.95
N ILE A 82 15.77 -9.48 -7.59
CA ILE A 82 15.59 -10.08 -6.27
C ILE A 82 16.00 -9.10 -5.18
N GLU A 83 17.11 -8.40 -5.37
CA GLU A 83 17.56 -7.41 -4.41
C GLU A 83 16.56 -6.28 -4.25
N ARG A 84 15.97 -5.84 -5.36
CA ARG A 84 14.98 -4.76 -5.30
C ARG A 84 13.72 -5.21 -4.58
N ILE A 85 13.27 -6.43 -4.80
CA ILE A 85 12.12 -6.98 -4.08
C ILE A 85 12.41 -7.03 -2.59
N ASN A 86 13.58 -7.54 -2.22
CA ASN A 86 13.96 -7.61 -0.81
C ASN A 86 14.02 -6.24 -0.18
N ARG A 87 14.59 -5.26 -0.89
CA ARG A 87 14.67 -3.90 -0.40
C ARG A 87 13.28 -3.30 -0.24
N TYR A 88 12.41 -3.53 -1.20
CA TYR A 88 11.06 -3.03 -1.14
C TYR A 88 10.33 -3.54 0.10
N PHE A 89 10.37 -4.84 0.34
CA PHE A 89 9.71 -5.40 1.51
C PHE A 89 10.37 -4.95 2.80
N TYR A 90 11.68 -4.79 2.80
CA TYR A 90 12.37 -4.30 3.99
C TYR A 90 11.95 -2.87 4.32
N GLN A 91 11.91 -2.00 3.31
CA GLN A 91 11.53 -0.60 3.51
C GLN A 91 10.08 -0.45 3.92
N ASN A 92 9.25 -1.40 3.54
CA ASN A 92 7.82 -1.37 3.85
C ASN A 92 7.43 -2.43 4.89
N HIS A 93 8.40 -2.91 5.65
CA HIS A 93 8.14 -4.06 6.52
C HIS A 93 7.06 -3.80 7.57
N SER A 94 6.99 -2.60 8.11
CA SER A 94 5.96 -2.28 9.09
C SER A 94 4.57 -2.39 8.48
N PHE A 95 4.42 -1.85 7.28
CA PHE A 95 3.15 -1.91 6.58
C PHE A 95 2.75 -3.36 6.31
N TYR A 96 3.67 -4.14 5.73
CA TYR A 96 3.33 -5.51 5.34
C TYR A 96 3.17 -6.43 6.52
N ARG A 97 3.91 -6.21 7.58
CA ARG A 97 3.71 -7.01 8.79
C ARG A 97 2.29 -6.84 9.31
N LYS A 98 1.82 -5.60 9.37
CA LYS A 98 0.47 -5.33 9.85
C LYS A 98 -0.59 -5.80 8.88
N ALA A 99 -0.34 -5.67 7.58
CA ALA A 99 -1.28 -6.17 6.58
C ALA A 99 -1.43 -7.67 6.64
N LEU A 100 -0.32 -8.39 6.83
CA LEU A 100 -0.37 -9.83 6.96
C LEU A 100 -1.11 -10.28 8.23
N GLN A 101 -0.98 -9.51 9.31
CA GLN A 101 -1.74 -9.80 10.52
C GLN A 101 -3.23 -9.67 10.27
N ILE A 102 -3.64 -8.66 9.48
CA ILE A 102 -5.03 -8.50 9.11
C ILE A 102 -5.52 -9.71 8.35
N ASN A 103 -4.76 -10.13 7.35
CA ASN A 103 -5.12 -11.29 6.54
C ASN A 103 -5.18 -12.56 7.38
N GLY A 104 -4.25 -12.70 8.31
CA GLY A 104 -4.24 -13.85 9.21
C GLY A 104 -5.48 -13.90 10.07
N GLN A 105 -5.96 -12.76 10.52
CA GLN A 105 -7.16 -12.68 11.33
C GLN A 105 -8.43 -12.93 10.53
N ASN A 106 -8.41 -12.58 9.26
CA ASN A 106 -9.60 -12.63 8.42
C ASN A 106 -9.63 -13.81 7.45
N SER A 107 -8.65 -14.67 7.52
CA SER A 107 -8.58 -15.79 6.57
C SER A 107 -9.39 -16.99 7.00
N PHE A 108 -10.24 -16.85 7.96
CA PHE A 108 -11.11 -17.96 8.42
C PHE A 108 -12.57 -17.61 8.35
#